data_440845424f36c3f56cde592c456ab607
#
_entry.id   440845424f36c3f56cde592c456ab607
#
_cell.length_a   1.000
_cell.length_b   1.000
_cell.length_c   1.000
_cell.angle_alpha   90.00
_cell.angle_beta   90.00
_cell.angle_gamma   90.00
#
_symmetry.space_group_name_H-M   'P 1'
#
loop_
_entity.id
_entity.type
_entity.pdbx_description
1 polymer ?
#
loop_
_entity_poly.entity_id
_entity_poly.type
_entity_poly.pdbx_seq_one_letter_code
_entity_poly.pdbx_strand_id
1 'polypeptide(L)'
;MHHENEKMALFEALYREYLVPLKKYAYRIGVGYDDIEDMVHEAFIEYYKRYSLDLDHKVKLVLLIRILRSKWIDNRRQMRRREMLHLEDPDAEEEIMNLLLEGEIGIQLLDQEVIDK
;
A
#
# COMPACT_ATOMS: atom_id res chain seq x y z
N MET A 1 26.29 -7.88 10.43
CA MET A 1 26.31 -8.75 9.36
C MET A 1 25.17 -9.70 9.32
N HIS A 2 25.04 -10.60 10.30
CA HIS A 2 23.90 -11.51 10.25
C HIS A 2 22.59 -10.77 10.30
N HIS A 3 22.53 -9.72 11.10
CA HIS A 3 21.30 -8.95 11.21
C HIS A 3 20.90 -8.33 9.90
N GLU A 4 21.87 -7.77 9.20
CA GLU A 4 21.56 -7.12 7.94
C GLU A 4 21.11 -8.11 6.90
N ASN A 5 21.75 -9.29 6.89
CA ASN A 5 21.35 -10.30 5.94
C ASN A 5 19.95 -10.80 6.20
N GLU A 6 19.64 -11.00 7.47
CA GLU A 6 18.30 -11.44 7.82
C GLU A 6 17.28 -10.38 7.48
N LYS A 7 17.63 -9.13 7.74
CA LYS A 7 16.71 -8.04 7.46
C LYS A 7 16.46 -7.92 5.97
N MET A 8 17.50 -8.08 5.17
CA MET A 8 17.35 -8.03 3.73
C MET A 8 16.50 -9.18 3.23
N ALA A 9 16.69 -10.36 3.78
CA ALA A 9 15.89 -11.49 3.38
C ALA A 9 14.43 -11.29 3.72
N LEU A 10 14.17 -10.73 4.88
CA LEU A 10 12.79 -10.43 5.28
C LEU A 10 12.17 -9.37 4.39
N PHE A 11 12.95 -8.37 4.02
CA PHE A 11 12.44 -7.34 3.15
C PHE A 11 12.15 -7.90 1.76
N GLU A 12 13.01 -8.75 1.25
CA GLU A 12 12.76 -9.37 -0.03
C GLU A 12 11.51 -10.22 -0.01
N ALA A 13 11.31 -10.94 1.08
CA ALA A 13 10.10 -11.75 1.22
C ALA A 13 8.87 -10.86 1.25
N LEU A 14 8.94 -9.75 1.98
CA LEU A 14 7.86 -8.81 2.02
C LEU A 14 7.54 -8.27 0.63
N TYR A 15 8.58 -7.86 -0.07
CA TYR A 15 8.41 -7.31 -1.41
C TYR A 15 7.77 -8.33 -2.34
N ARG A 16 8.30 -9.54 -2.31
CA ARG A 16 7.81 -10.58 -3.21
C ARG A 16 6.37 -10.93 -2.93
N GLU A 17 6.02 -10.94 -1.66
CA GLU A 17 4.69 -11.36 -1.27
C GLU A 17 3.62 -10.32 -1.60
N TYR A 18 3.94 -9.05 -1.43
CA TYR A 18 2.93 -8.02 -1.53
C TYR A 18 3.03 -7.16 -2.77
N LEU A 19 3.99 -7.42 -3.63
CA LEU A 19 4.18 -6.59 -4.81
C LEU A 19 2.94 -6.56 -5.69
N VAL A 20 2.43 -7.73 -6.04
CA VAL A 20 1.29 -7.79 -6.96
C VAL A 20 0.05 -7.19 -6.34
N PRO A 21 -0.32 -7.53 -5.10
CA PRO A 21 -1.48 -6.88 -4.50
C PRO A 21 -1.38 -5.37 -4.45
N LEU A 22 -0.21 -4.85 -4.16
CA LEU A 22 -0.05 -3.41 -4.10
C LEU A 22 -0.14 -2.78 -5.47
N LYS A 23 0.38 -3.43 -6.49
CA LYS A 23 0.24 -2.91 -7.84
C LYS A 23 -1.21 -2.90 -8.27
N LYS A 24 -1.96 -3.92 -7.91
CA LYS A 24 -3.37 -3.96 -8.24
C LYS A 24 -4.13 -2.84 -7.55
N TYR A 25 -3.80 -2.62 -6.29
CA TYR A 25 -4.44 -1.55 -5.57
C TYR A 25 -4.12 -0.19 -6.20
N ALA A 26 -2.86 0.03 -6.54
CA ALA A 26 -2.47 1.29 -7.15
C ALA A 26 -3.21 1.51 -8.45
N TYR A 27 -3.32 0.47 -9.25
CA TYR A 27 -4.03 0.58 -10.50
C TYR A 27 -5.48 0.97 -10.27
N ARG A 28 -6.12 0.36 -9.28
CA ARG A 28 -7.53 0.60 -9.05
C ARG A 28 -7.82 1.97 -8.49
N ILE A 29 -6.91 2.54 -7.74
CA ILE A 29 -7.17 3.88 -7.23
C ILE A 29 -6.77 4.96 -8.23
N GLY A 30 -6.26 4.56 -9.39
CA GLY A 30 -6.04 5.52 -10.45
C GLY A 30 -4.63 5.97 -10.66
N VAL A 31 -3.66 5.28 -10.09
CA VAL A 31 -2.27 5.62 -10.33
C VAL A 31 -1.95 5.33 -11.79
N GLY A 32 -1.29 6.28 -12.46
CA GLY A 32 -0.92 6.08 -13.84
C GLY A 32 -0.03 4.87 -14.00
N TYR A 33 -0.22 4.18 -15.10
CA TYR A 33 0.49 2.92 -15.31
C TYR A 33 2.00 3.09 -15.16
N ASP A 34 2.51 4.21 -15.67
CA ASP A 34 3.95 4.43 -15.62
C ASP A 34 4.45 4.74 -14.22
N ASP A 35 3.56 5.13 -13.35
CA ASP A 35 3.95 5.53 -11.99
C ASP A 35 3.73 4.44 -10.96
N ILE A 36 3.06 3.38 -11.32
CA ILE A 36 2.68 2.37 -10.36
C ILE A 36 3.90 1.75 -9.70
N GLU A 37 4.87 1.39 -10.49
CA GLU A 37 6.04 0.70 -9.95
C GLU A 37 6.82 1.58 -9.00
N ASP A 38 7.02 2.84 -9.39
CA ASP A 38 7.74 3.76 -8.52
C ASP A 38 7.01 3.98 -7.22
N MET A 39 5.72 4.16 -7.29
CA MET A 39 4.95 4.45 -6.09
C MET A 39 4.91 3.25 -5.16
N VAL A 40 4.78 2.06 -5.73
CA VAL A 40 4.79 0.85 -4.93
C VAL A 40 6.15 0.64 -4.29
N HIS A 41 7.22 0.88 -5.03
CA HIS A 41 8.55 0.78 -4.46
C HIS A 41 8.74 1.75 -3.31
N GLU A 42 8.28 2.96 -3.47
CA GLU A 42 8.39 3.93 -2.39
C GLU A 42 7.63 3.49 -1.16
N ALA A 43 6.49 2.86 -1.37
CA ALA A 43 5.72 2.37 -0.24
C ALA A 43 6.50 1.31 0.53
N PHE A 44 7.15 0.40 -0.19
CA PHE A 44 7.96 -0.62 0.48
C PHE A 44 9.12 -0.01 1.24
N ILE A 45 9.78 0.96 0.64
CA ILE A 45 10.90 1.61 1.29
C ILE A 45 10.45 2.33 2.55
N GLU A 46 9.31 3.01 2.45
CA GLU A 46 8.78 3.71 3.61
C GLU A 46 8.42 2.72 4.71
N TYR A 47 7.83 1.59 4.34
CA TYR A 47 7.51 0.57 5.32
C TYR A 47 8.78 0.09 6.02
N TYR A 48 9.81 -0.16 5.25
CA TYR A 48 11.06 -0.65 5.79
C TYR A 48 11.64 0.31 6.82
N LYS A 49 11.49 1.59 6.56
CA LYS A 49 12.03 2.60 7.46
C LYS A 49 11.21 2.75 8.73
N ARG A 50 9.92 2.52 8.67
CA ARG A 50 9.04 2.88 9.76
C ARG A 50 8.55 1.72 10.59
N TYR A 51 8.46 0.56 10.00
CA TYR A 51 7.78 -0.55 10.66
C TYR A 51 8.64 -1.77 10.70
N SER A 52 8.28 -2.65 11.62
CA SER A 52 8.99 -3.90 11.78
C SER A 52 8.60 -4.88 10.69
N LEU A 53 9.57 -5.67 10.26
CA LEU A 53 9.31 -6.70 9.27
C LEU A 53 8.69 -7.95 9.90
N ASP A 54 8.61 -7.96 11.21
CA ASP A 54 8.07 -9.10 11.95
C ASP A 54 6.60 -8.99 12.25
N LEU A 55 5.96 -7.95 11.76
CA LEU A 55 4.56 -7.77 12.07
C LEU A 55 3.72 -8.86 11.42
N ASP A 56 2.52 -9.00 11.94
CA ASP A 56 1.59 -9.95 11.42
C ASP A 56 1.33 -9.71 9.95
N HIS A 57 1.10 -10.77 9.22
CA HIS A 57 0.87 -10.72 7.79
C HIS A 57 -0.21 -9.70 7.42
N LYS A 58 -1.32 -9.74 8.13
CA LYS A 58 -2.42 -8.85 7.80
C LYS A 58 -2.10 -7.41 8.14
N VAL A 59 -1.37 -7.21 9.21
CA VAL A 59 -0.97 -5.86 9.59
C VAL A 59 -0.04 -5.27 8.56
N LYS A 60 0.89 -6.09 8.06
CA LYS A 60 1.81 -5.62 7.04
C LYS A 60 1.07 -5.14 5.81
N LEU A 61 0.09 -5.91 5.38
CA LEU A 61 -0.67 -5.53 4.20
C LEU A 61 -1.42 -4.23 4.40
N VAL A 62 -2.07 -4.09 5.54
CA VAL A 62 -2.81 -2.87 5.81
C VAL A 62 -1.90 -1.66 5.85
N LEU A 63 -0.75 -1.81 6.48
CA LEU A 63 0.18 -0.69 6.58
C LEU A 63 0.73 -0.31 5.21
N LEU A 64 1.06 -1.30 4.40
CA LEU A 64 1.56 -1.01 3.06
C LEU A 64 0.52 -0.27 2.23
N ILE A 65 -0.71 -0.69 2.33
CA ILE A 65 -1.78 -0.05 1.57
C ILE A 65 -1.97 1.39 2.05
N ARG A 66 -1.92 1.60 3.36
CA ARG A 66 -2.06 2.96 3.88
C ARG A 66 -0.93 3.86 3.42
N ILE A 67 0.27 3.35 3.40
CA ILE A 67 1.40 4.13 2.94
C ILE A 67 1.23 4.49 1.48
N LEU A 68 0.88 3.51 0.67
CA LEU A 68 0.71 3.74 -0.76
C LEU A 68 -0.40 4.76 -1.02
N ARG A 69 -1.50 4.60 -0.34
CA ARG A 69 -2.62 5.51 -0.50
C ARG A 69 -2.23 6.93 -0.11
N SER A 70 -1.50 7.05 0.97
CA SER A 70 -1.07 8.36 1.43
C SER A 70 -0.17 9.03 0.40
N LYS A 71 0.73 8.27 -0.19
CA LYS A 71 1.61 8.83 -1.22
C LYS A 71 0.82 9.25 -2.44
N TRP A 72 -0.18 8.46 -2.80
CA TRP A 72 -1.00 8.79 -3.95
C TRP A 72 -1.80 10.07 -3.71
N ILE A 73 -2.35 10.21 -2.51
CA ILE A 73 -3.12 11.39 -2.17
C ILE A 73 -2.23 12.63 -2.21
N ASP A 74 -1.03 12.53 -1.67
CA ASP A 74 -0.10 13.64 -1.69
C ASP A 74 0.26 14.01 -3.12
N ASN A 75 0.47 13.02 -3.95
CA ASN A 75 0.80 13.25 -5.34
C ASN A 75 -0.32 13.97 -6.04
N ARG A 76 -1.55 13.57 -5.80
CA ARG A 76 -2.69 14.21 -6.43
C ARG A 76 -2.89 15.63 -5.92
N ARG A 77 -2.60 15.87 -4.67
CA ARG A 77 -2.69 17.22 -4.14
C ARG A 77 -1.72 18.14 -4.83
N GLN A 78 -0.52 17.67 -5.08
CA GLN A 78 0.46 18.47 -5.79
C GLN A 78 0.01 18.76 -7.20
N MET A 79 -0.52 17.75 -7.87
CA MET A 79 -0.99 17.91 -9.23
C MET A 79 -2.15 18.90 -9.29
N ARG A 80 -3.06 18.78 -8.36
CA ARG A 80 -4.19 19.69 -8.31
C ARG A 80 -3.74 21.12 -8.11
N ARG A 81 -2.78 21.29 -7.22
CA ARG A 81 -2.29 22.63 -6.95
C ARG A 81 -1.69 23.23 -8.20
N ARG A 82 -1.01 22.43 -8.99
CA ARG A 82 -0.35 22.89 -10.18
C ARG A 82 -1.33 23.22 -11.28
N GLU A 83 -2.33 22.38 -11.43
CA GLU A 83 -3.24 22.49 -12.55
C GLU A 83 -4.55 23.16 -12.22
N MET A 84 -4.70 23.57 -10.98
CA MET A 84 -5.94 24.19 -10.54
C MET A 84 -7.13 23.26 -10.67
N LEU A 85 -6.87 21.99 -10.69
CA LEU A 85 -7.96 21.02 -10.74
C LEU A 85 -8.45 20.76 -9.35
N HIS A 86 -9.62 20.17 -9.29
CA HIS A 86 -10.20 19.88 -8.01
C HIS A 86 -11.10 18.69 -8.17
N LEU A 87 -11.90 18.43 -7.19
CA LEU A 87 -12.84 17.35 -7.24
C LEU A 87 -12.19 16.06 -6.97
N GLU A 88 -11.61 16.02 -5.86
CA GLU A 88 -11.19 14.75 -5.37
C GLU A 88 -12.27 14.25 -4.48
N ASP A 89 -12.64 13.02 -4.65
CA ASP A 89 -13.67 12.42 -3.84
C ASP A 89 -13.02 11.45 -2.87
N PRO A 90 -12.77 11.86 -1.63
CA PRO A 90 -12.14 10.97 -0.68
C PRO A 90 -12.98 9.73 -0.41
N ASP A 91 -14.28 9.88 -0.53
CA ASP A 91 -15.15 8.72 -0.31
C ASP A 91 -14.95 7.68 -1.38
N ALA A 92 -14.74 8.12 -2.61
CA ALA A 92 -14.50 7.18 -3.68
C ALA A 92 -13.21 6.41 -3.47
N GLU A 93 -12.17 7.09 -3.02
CA GLU A 93 -10.92 6.40 -2.77
C GLU A 93 -11.06 5.39 -1.66
N GLU A 94 -11.76 5.77 -0.62
CA GLU A 94 -11.97 4.86 0.47
C GLU A 94 -12.82 3.69 0.04
N GLU A 95 -13.79 3.95 -0.80
CA GLU A 95 -14.63 2.90 -1.31
C GLU A 95 -13.83 1.90 -2.13
N ILE A 96 -12.96 2.40 -2.97
CA ILE A 96 -12.11 1.53 -3.77
C ILE A 96 -11.21 0.69 -2.88
N MET A 97 -10.66 1.30 -1.86
CA MET A 97 -9.83 0.56 -0.94
C MET A 97 -10.61 -0.54 -0.25
N ASN A 98 -11.82 -0.23 0.19
CA ASN A 98 -12.65 -1.22 0.84
C ASN A 98 -12.99 -2.35 -0.10
N LEU A 99 -13.34 -2.03 -1.32
CA LEU A 99 -13.65 -3.05 -2.29
C LEU A 99 -12.47 -3.96 -2.55
N LEU A 100 -11.31 -3.36 -2.67
CA LEU A 100 -10.13 -4.15 -2.92
C LEU A 100 -9.83 -5.08 -1.77
N LEU A 101 -9.91 -4.55 -0.57
CA LEU A 101 -9.62 -5.35 0.60
C LEU A 101 -10.64 -6.45 0.80
N GLU A 102 -11.87 -6.16 0.48
CA GLU A 102 -12.92 -7.17 0.65
C GLU A 102 -12.92 -8.19 -0.45
N GLY A 103 -12.59 -7.75 -1.66
CA GLY A 103 -12.74 -8.62 -2.81
C GLY A 103 -11.56 -9.49 -3.07
N GLU A 104 -10.39 -8.92 -3.14
CA GLU A 104 -9.28 -9.67 -3.62
C GLU A 104 -8.25 -9.97 -2.63
N ILE A 105 -7.80 -8.93 -2.00
CA ILE A 105 -6.73 -9.10 -1.10
C ILE A 105 -7.24 -9.59 0.14
N GLY A 106 -8.50 -9.43 0.18
CA GLY A 106 -8.98 -10.23 1.03
C GLY A 106 -9.58 -9.73 2.26
N ILE A 107 -10.86 -9.66 2.15
CA ILE A 107 -11.60 -9.61 3.34
C ILE A 107 -11.14 -10.74 4.25
N GLN A 108 -10.66 -11.81 3.68
CA GLN A 108 -10.21 -12.93 4.49
C GLN A 108 -9.09 -12.54 5.41
N LEU A 109 -8.15 -11.77 4.90
CA LEU A 109 -7.03 -11.36 5.72
C LEU A 109 -7.47 -10.37 6.79
N LEU A 110 -8.24 -9.38 6.38
CA LEU A 110 -8.61 -8.33 7.29
C LEU A 110 -9.67 -8.76 8.28
N ASP A 111 -10.60 -9.57 7.83
CA ASP A 111 -11.65 -10.02 8.70
C ASP A 111 -11.12 -10.83 9.85
N GLN A 112 -10.23 -11.75 9.55
CA GLN A 112 -9.67 -12.56 10.62
C GLN A 112 -8.93 -11.72 11.62
N GLU A 113 -8.22 -10.74 11.11
CA GLU A 113 -7.45 -9.89 12.01
C GLU A 113 -8.35 -9.06 12.88
N VAL A 114 -9.35 -8.46 12.28
CA VAL A 114 -10.23 -7.57 13.00
C VAL A 114 -11.09 -8.32 13.98
N ILE A 115 -11.61 -9.45 13.56
CA ILE A 115 -12.52 -10.20 14.40
C ILE A 115 -11.80 -10.84 15.56
N ASP A 116 -10.59 -11.29 15.34
CA ASP A 116 -9.84 -11.94 16.39
C ASP A 116 -9.40 -10.98 17.46
N LYS A 117 -9.40 -9.73 17.15
CA LYS A 117 -9.02 -8.75 18.14
C LYS A 117 -10.24 -8.28 18.89
#